data_b5b35a93e99da117b506301748c3cafa
#
_entry.id   b5b35a93e99da117b506301748c3cafa
#
_cell.length_a   1.000
_cell.length_b   1.000
_cell.length_c   1.000
_cell.angle_alpha   90.00
_cell.angle_beta   90.00
_cell.angle_gamma   90.00
#
_symmetry.space_group_name_H-M   'P 1'
#
loop_
_entity.id
_entity.type
_entity.pdbx_description
1 polymer ?
#
loop_
_entity_poly.entity_id
_entity_poly.type
_entity_poly.pdbx_seq_one_letter_code
_entity_poly.pdbx_strand_id
1 'polypeptide(L)'
;MHANTTANSMKNLILKLICVTTIIIFAAFAKVNAQGCVAIRSTGGLCTMDEHPDSITGNGSWLLNSNNRYFRSYKHFVGTKEQKQRIQQGTNVINHSYTQDLTLTRIFNNRWSFAVDLPILDNSRSSLYEHGGKERLQTHSFGLGDIRLTAYAWLLNPAKARRGNIQVGLGIKLPTGSYNYQDYFYHTAANDARTLGPVDQSIQLGDGGTGITTEINTYYNFTQHFGLYGGFYYLISPREQNGVSSARGSVPSTKAVANGSDVMSVPDQVMIRGGASYGISKFDFSAGVRYECLPVHDLVGGSNGFRRPGYIISAEPGVTYRVKSFSIYAFVPVALKRDRTQSVPDKISTDLTGVYTQGDAAFADYAINVGITFRIK
;
A
#
# COMPACT_ATOMS: atom_id res chain seq x y z
N MET A 1 -48.60 -18.45 -10.88
CA MET A 1 -47.32 -19.17 -10.89
C MET A 1 -46.06 -18.25 -10.85
N HIS A 2 -46.18 -16.92 -11.00
CA HIS A 2 -45.01 -15.99 -11.04
C HIS A 2 -44.49 -15.51 -9.66
N ALA A 3 -45.23 -15.68 -8.58
CA ALA A 3 -44.82 -15.19 -7.25
C ALA A 3 -43.75 -16.06 -6.55
N ASN A 4 -43.69 -17.37 -6.86
CA ASN A 4 -42.78 -18.31 -6.21
C ASN A 4 -41.33 -18.24 -6.78
N THR A 5 -41.13 -17.80 -8.02
CA THR A 5 -39.80 -17.69 -8.65
C THR A 5 -39.02 -16.47 -8.15
N THR A 6 -39.69 -15.37 -7.86
CA THR A 6 -39.06 -14.17 -7.30
C THR A 6 -38.66 -14.35 -5.84
N ALA A 7 -39.47 -15.07 -5.04
CA ALA A 7 -39.16 -15.37 -3.64
C ALA A 7 -37.95 -16.31 -3.49
N ASN A 8 -37.81 -17.31 -4.36
CA ASN A 8 -36.65 -18.21 -4.38
C ASN A 8 -35.34 -17.51 -4.86
N SER A 9 -35.46 -16.60 -5.82
CA SER A 9 -34.30 -15.79 -6.27
C SER A 9 -33.78 -14.87 -5.16
N MET A 10 -34.70 -14.27 -4.40
CA MET A 10 -34.37 -13.38 -3.29
C MET A 10 -33.76 -14.15 -2.10
N LYS A 11 -34.25 -15.33 -1.76
CA LYS A 11 -33.67 -16.21 -0.73
C LYS A 11 -32.26 -16.65 -1.10
N ASN A 12 -32.02 -17.03 -2.36
CA ASN A 12 -30.67 -17.40 -2.84
C ASN A 12 -29.69 -16.22 -2.82
N LEU A 13 -30.17 -15.01 -3.09
CA LEU A 13 -29.34 -13.79 -3.01
C LEU A 13 -28.97 -13.47 -1.57
N ILE A 14 -29.93 -13.56 -0.64
CA ILE A 14 -29.70 -13.34 0.79
C ILE A 14 -28.75 -14.40 1.35
N LEU A 15 -28.91 -15.67 0.99
CA LEU A 15 -28.01 -16.75 1.43
C LEU A 15 -26.58 -16.55 0.93
N LYS A 16 -26.41 -16.13 -0.32
CA LYS A 16 -25.07 -15.78 -0.88
C LYS A 16 -24.47 -14.56 -0.18
N LEU A 17 -25.27 -13.55 0.14
CA LEU A 17 -24.81 -12.37 0.89
C LEU A 17 -24.37 -12.75 2.31
N ILE A 18 -25.15 -13.62 2.99
CA ILE A 18 -24.80 -14.13 4.32
C ILE A 18 -23.50 -14.95 4.27
N CYS A 19 -23.33 -15.84 3.28
CA CYS A 19 -22.08 -16.60 3.12
C CYS A 19 -20.88 -15.69 2.88
N VAL A 20 -20.99 -14.68 2.02
CA VAL A 20 -19.90 -13.71 1.76
C VAL A 20 -19.62 -12.89 3.02
N THR A 21 -20.64 -12.43 3.73
CA THR A 21 -20.47 -11.67 4.97
C THR A 21 -19.83 -12.52 6.06
N THR A 22 -20.21 -13.80 6.16
CA THR A 22 -19.62 -14.75 7.12
C THR A 22 -18.16 -15.03 6.79
N ILE A 23 -17.79 -15.18 5.52
CA ILE A 23 -16.38 -15.34 5.09
C ILE A 23 -15.58 -14.09 5.42
N ILE A 24 -16.11 -12.89 5.19
CA ILE A 24 -15.46 -11.62 5.52
C ILE A 24 -15.30 -11.47 7.04
N ILE A 25 -16.31 -11.86 7.83
CA ILE A 25 -16.24 -11.83 9.30
C ILE A 25 -15.20 -12.85 9.81
N PHE A 26 -15.14 -14.07 9.27
CA PHE A 26 -14.13 -15.04 9.64
C PHE A 26 -12.69 -14.60 9.23
N ALA A 27 -12.52 -13.96 8.09
CA ALA A 27 -11.25 -13.36 7.70
C ALA A 27 -10.84 -12.20 8.64
N ALA A 28 -11.79 -11.45 9.19
CA ALA A 28 -11.54 -10.38 10.15
C ALA A 28 -11.11 -10.88 11.55
N PHE A 29 -11.40 -12.13 11.91
CA PHE A 29 -10.95 -12.76 13.16
C PHE A 29 -9.59 -13.47 13.05
N ALA A 30 -9.03 -13.63 11.85
CA ALA A 30 -7.63 -14.02 11.73
C ALA A 30 -6.78 -12.92 12.39
N LYS A 31 -5.99 -13.27 13.41
CA LYS A 31 -5.06 -12.34 14.08
C LYS A 31 -3.95 -11.99 13.08
N VAL A 32 -4.24 -11.08 12.17
CA VAL A 32 -3.26 -10.50 11.26
C VAL A 32 -2.49 -9.44 12.06
N ASN A 33 -1.33 -9.82 12.57
CA ASN A 33 -0.37 -8.88 13.13
C ASN A 33 0.39 -8.25 11.97
N ALA A 34 0.25 -6.96 11.77
CA ALA A 34 0.73 -6.32 10.56
C ALA A 34 1.31 -4.91 10.76
N GLN A 35 2.01 -4.43 9.82
CA GLN A 35 3.10 -3.49 9.79
C GLN A 35 2.83 -2.00 9.54
N GLY A 36 3.79 -1.17 9.86
CA GLY A 36 3.82 0.20 9.45
C GLY A 36 5.20 0.83 9.31
N CYS A 37 5.73 0.98 8.15
CA CYS A 37 6.73 1.99 7.79
C CYS A 37 6.68 2.34 6.31
N VAL A 38 6.09 1.49 5.52
CA VAL A 38 5.93 1.72 4.09
C VAL A 38 4.43 1.75 3.85
N ALA A 39 3.90 2.93 3.62
CA ALA A 39 2.59 3.04 3.02
C ALA A 39 2.59 2.22 1.73
N ILE A 40 1.54 1.46 1.47
CA ILE A 40 1.45 0.61 0.28
C ILE A 40 1.74 1.48 -0.93
N ARG A 41 2.80 1.14 -1.67
CA ARG A 41 3.42 2.04 -2.65
C ARG A 41 2.52 2.38 -3.81
N SER A 42 1.52 1.58 -4.11
CA SER A 42 0.61 1.87 -5.19
C SER A 42 -0.79 1.34 -4.91
N THR A 43 -1.76 2.16 -5.24
CA THR A 43 -3.19 1.88 -5.16
C THR A 43 -3.84 2.08 -6.54
N GLY A 44 -3.07 1.85 -7.61
CA GLY A 44 -3.35 2.26 -9.00
C GLY A 44 -4.69 1.85 -9.57
N GLY A 45 -5.45 0.97 -9.12
CA GLY A 45 -6.78 0.60 -9.65
C GLY A 45 -7.96 1.27 -8.93
N LEU A 46 -7.71 1.94 -7.82
CA LEU A 46 -8.78 2.36 -6.90
C LEU A 46 -9.57 3.60 -7.36
N CYS A 47 -9.06 4.32 -8.36
CA CYS A 47 -9.69 5.54 -8.85
C CYS A 47 -10.83 5.29 -9.86
N THR A 48 -10.96 4.05 -10.36
CA THR A 48 -12.05 3.70 -11.28
C THR A 48 -13.37 3.39 -10.59
N MET A 49 -13.39 3.35 -9.24
CA MET A 49 -14.58 2.99 -8.46
C MET A 49 -15.65 4.08 -8.38
N ASP A 50 -15.25 5.35 -8.57
CA ASP A 50 -16.19 6.46 -8.61
C ASP A 50 -16.85 6.63 -9.99
N GLU A 51 -16.53 5.74 -10.94
CA GLU A 51 -17.12 5.82 -12.26
C GLU A 51 -18.50 5.15 -12.27
N HIS A 52 -19.54 5.97 -12.38
CA HIS A 52 -20.88 5.49 -12.73
C HIS A 52 -20.79 4.58 -13.96
N PRO A 53 -21.61 3.49 -14.02
CA PRO A 53 -21.62 2.59 -15.17
C PRO A 53 -21.75 3.27 -16.53
N ASP A 54 -22.35 4.47 -16.58
CA ASP A 54 -22.50 5.26 -17.81
C ASP A 54 -21.18 5.86 -18.33
N SER A 55 -20.12 5.91 -17.50
CA SER A 55 -18.81 6.42 -17.91
C SER A 55 -17.84 5.34 -18.44
N ILE A 56 -18.14 4.06 -18.19
CA ILE A 56 -17.28 2.93 -18.58
C ILE A 56 -17.71 2.36 -19.98
N THR A 57 -18.75 2.88 -20.58
CA THR A 57 -19.33 2.35 -21.82
C THR A 57 -18.55 2.73 -23.08
N GLY A 58 -17.43 2.06 -23.32
CA GLY A 58 -16.71 2.15 -24.59
C GLY A 58 -15.86 0.92 -24.81
N ASN A 59 -16.35 -0.06 -25.58
CA ASN A 59 -15.48 -1.13 -26.10
C ASN A 59 -14.30 -0.51 -26.82
N GLY A 60 -13.09 -0.86 -26.39
CA GLY A 60 -11.88 -0.38 -27.02
C GLY A 60 -11.37 0.99 -26.55
N SER A 61 -11.86 1.54 -25.44
CA SER A 61 -11.34 2.78 -24.86
C SER A 61 -10.10 2.57 -23.97
N TRP A 62 -9.38 3.67 -23.73
CA TRP A 62 -8.24 3.72 -22.86
C TRP A 62 -8.51 4.67 -21.69
N LEU A 63 -7.98 4.32 -20.53
CA LEU A 63 -7.89 5.23 -19.38
C LEU A 63 -6.42 5.49 -19.09
N LEU A 64 -6.06 6.76 -18.96
CA LEU A 64 -4.76 7.18 -18.46
C LEU A 64 -4.96 7.84 -17.12
N ASN A 65 -4.43 7.25 -16.08
CA ASN A 65 -4.44 7.79 -14.72
C ASN A 65 -3.04 8.25 -14.34
N SER A 66 -2.95 9.43 -13.70
CA SER A 66 -1.76 9.90 -13.01
C SER A 66 -2.13 10.18 -11.57
N ASN A 67 -1.65 9.38 -10.65
CA ASN A 67 -1.84 9.56 -9.21
C ASN A 67 -0.53 10.03 -8.57
N ASN A 68 -0.59 11.14 -7.85
CA ASN A 68 0.54 11.71 -7.13
C ASN A 68 0.29 11.50 -5.64
N ARG A 69 1.21 10.83 -4.99
CA ARG A 69 1.14 10.53 -3.57
C ARG A 69 2.35 11.09 -2.85
N TYR A 70 2.09 11.77 -1.73
CA TYR A 70 3.13 12.28 -0.86
C TYR A 70 2.82 11.98 0.60
N PHE A 71 3.84 11.57 1.36
CA PHE A 71 3.78 11.52 2.82
C PHE A 71 5.14 11.80 3.44
N ARG A 72 5.10 12.22 4.71
CA ARG A 72 6.27 12.41 5.58
C ARG A 72 6.12 11.51 6.79
N SER A 73 7.04 10.56 6.99
CA SER A 73 7.07 9.72 8.20
C SER A 73 8.19 10.18 9.12
N TYR A 74 7.85 10.45 10.41
CA TYR A 74 8.81 11.02 11.36
C TYR A 74 8.51 10.68 12.82
N LYS A 75 7.29 10.20 13.13
CA LYS A 75 6.89 9.77 14.47
C LYS A 75 7.22 8.29 14.65
N HIS A 76 8.06 7.99 15.60
CA HIS A 76 8.48 6.62 15.87
C HIS A 76 7.54 5.93 16.84
N PHE A 77 7.25 4.65 16.55
CA PHE A 77 6.40 3.80 17.40
C PHE A 77 7.07 2.46 17.70
N VAL A 78 6.92 1.99 18.94
CA VAL A 78 7.14 0.61 19.37
C VAL A 78 5.79 0.09 19.84
N GLY A 79 5.25 -0.93 19.16
CA GLY A 79 3.84 -1.25 19.30
C GLY A 79 2.98 -0.04 18.95
N THR A 80 1.99 0.25 19.77
CA THR A 80 1.13 1.44 19.65
C THR A 80 1.69 2.68 20.38
N LYS A 81 2.82 2.55 21.06
CA LYS A 81 3.40 3.61 21.88
C LYS A 81 4.33 4.50 21.06
N GLU A 82 3.97 5.78 20.95
CA GLU A 82 4.83 6.80 20.32
C GLU A 82 6.08 7.06 21.14
N GLN A 83 7.22 7.08 20.48
CA GLN A 83 8.54 7.36 21.05
C GLN A 83 8.85 8.87 20.93
N LYS A 84 8.11 9.70 21.67
CA LYS A 84 8.20 11.18 21.59
C LYS A 84 9.60 11.71 21.88
N GLN A 85 10.37 11.02 22.74
CA GLN A 85 11.75 11.37 23.06
C GLN A 85 12.66 11.39 21.82
N ARG A 86 12.35 10.60 20.78
CA ARG A 86 13.12 10.58 19.53
C ARG A 86 13.07 11.95 18.83
N ILE A 87 11.92 12.61 18.82
CA ILE A 87 11.74 13.96 18.24
C ILE A 87 12.41 14.99 19.14
N GLN A 88 12.22 14.91 20.46
CA GLN A 88 12.77 15.87 21.44
C GLN A 88 14.31 15.87 21.42
N GLN A 89 14.92 14.71 21.21
CA GLN A 89 16.37 14.52 21.17
C GLN A 89 16.96 14.66 19.78
N GLY A 90 16.15 14.93 18.73
CA GLY A 90 16.60 14.98 17.36
C GLY A 90 17.10 13.64 16.78
N THR A 91 16.75 12.50 17.42
CA THR A 91 17.18 11.16 17.01
C THR A 91 16.16 10.42 16.13
N ASN A 92 15.02 11.06 15.83
CA ASN A 92 14.02 10.50 14.93
C ASN A 92 14.54 10.46 13.48
N VAL A 93 14.17 9.43 12.75
CA VAL A 93 14.32 9.39 11.30
C VAL A 93 13.17 10.15 10.65
N ILE A 94 13.46 10.87 9.58
CA ILE A 94 12.46 11.59 8.78
C ILE A 94 12.59 11.08 7.34
N ASN A 95 11.51 10.47 6.82
CA ASN A 95 11.42 10.13 5.42
C ASN A 95 10.41 11.05 4.73
N HIS A 96 10.75 11.55 3.56
CA HIS A 96 9.83 12.11 2.60
C HIS A 96 9.71 11.12 1.45
N SER A 97 8.49 10.77 1.09
CA SER A 97 8.24 9.87 -0.02
C SER A 97 7.22 10.50 -0.95
N TYR A 98 7.61 10.67 -2.19
CA TYR A 98 6.76 11.04 -3.29
C TYR A 98 6.71 9.89 -4.29
N THR A 99 5.52 9.58 -4.77
CA THR A 99 5.31 8.58 -5.82
C THR A 99 4.33 9.15 -6.83
N GLN A 100 4.70 9.11 -8.11
CA GLN A 100 3.79 9.31 -9.22
C GLN A 100 3.51 7.95 -9.87
N ASP A 101 2.27 7.47 -9.74
CA ASP A 101 1.80 6.27 -10.41
C ASP A 101 1.14 6.67 -11.74
N LEU A 102 1.71 6.23 -12.85
CA LEU A 102 1.14 6.38 -14.20
C LEU A 102 0.51 5.05 -14.60
N THR A 103 -0.81 5.00 -14.64
CA THR A 103 -1.55 3.78 -14.98
C THR A 103 -2.24 3.94 -16.33
N LEU A 104 -1.90 3.07 -17.28
CA LEU A 104 -2.57 2.97 -18.57
C LEU A 104 -3.45 1.72 -18.57
N THR A 105 -4.77 1.90 -18.71
CA THR A 105 -5.75 0.81 -18.73
C THR A 105 -6.42 0.70 -20.11
N ARG A 106 -6.36 -0.48 -20.70
CA ARG A 106 -7.13 -0.84 -21.90
C ARG A 106 -8.43 -1.51 -21.50
N ILE A 107 -9.56 -0.97 -21.92
CA ILE A 107 -10.88 -1.58 -21.75
C ILE A 107 -11.21 -2.36 -23.02
N PHE A 108 -11.22 -3.70 -22.94
CA PHE A 108 -11.50 -4.56 -24.10
C PHE A 108 -12.98 -4.64 -24.39
N ASN A 109 -13.79 -4.77 -23.33
CA ASN A 109 -15.25 -4.82 -23.41
C ASN A 109 -15.84 -4.37 -22.06
N ASN A 110 -17.17 -4.43 -21.92
CA ASN A 110 -17.87 -3.98 -20.72
C ASN A 110 -17.46 -4.72 -19.42
N ARG A 111 -16.69 -5.80 -19.49
CA ARG A 111 -16.32 -6.61 -18.31
C ARG A 111 -14.82 -6.72 -18.07
N TRP A 112 -14.01 -6.68 -19.12
CA TRP A 112 -12.58 -6.97 -19.04
C TRP A 112 -11.75 -5.74 -19.36
N SER A 113 -10.74 -5.50 -18.54
CA SER A 113 -9.72 -4.51 -18.79
C SER A 113 -8.35 -5.01 -18.33
N PHE A 114 -7.30 -4.38 -18.83
CA PHE A 114 -5.93 -4.67 -18.48
C PHE A 114 -5.19 -3.36 -18.22
N ALA A 115 -4.47 -3.29 -17.13
CA ALA A 115 -3.73 -2.12 -16.70
C ALA A 115 -2.23 -2.40 -16.62
N VAL A 116 -1.45 -1.40 -16.99
CA VAL A 116 -0.01 -1.30 -16.76
C VAL A 116 0.20 -0.10 -15.84
N ASP A 117 0.85 -0.31 -14.72
CA ASP A 117 1.15 0.72 -13.73
C ASP A 117 2.66 0.94 -13.64
N LEU A 118 3.08 2.19 -13.83
CA LEU A 118 4.47 2.65 -13.86
C LEU A 118 4.69 3.63 -12.70
N PRO A 119 5.22 3.18 -11.55
CA PRO A 119 5.52 4.07 -10.44
C PRO A 119 6.87 4.77 -10.63
N ILE A 120 6.89 6.09 -10.49
CA ILE A 120 8.10 6.91 -10.42
C ILE A 120 8.20 7.43 -8.99
N LEU A 121 9.34 7.18 -8.34
CA LEU A 121 9.56 7.50 -6.94
C LEU A 121 10.64 8.57 -6.80
N ASP A 122 10.42 9.47 -5.83
CA ASP A 122 11.40 10.43 -5.33
C ASP A 122 11.35 10.41 -3.80
N ASN A 123 12.38 9.85 -3.17
CA ASN A 123 12.41 9.64 -1.75
C ASN A 123 13.67 10.26 -1.13
N SER A 124 13.51 10.78 0.08
CA SER A 124 14.64 11.17 0.91
C SER A 124 14.49 10.65 2.34
N ARG A 125 15.61 10.38 2.97
CA ARG A 125 15.70 9.90 4.35
C ARG A 125 16.75 10.67 5.11
N SER A 126 16.32 11.35 6.18
CA SER A 126 17.19 12.11 7.08
C SER A 126 17.35 11.39 8.41
N SER A 127 18.59 11.19 8.83
CA SER A 127 18.94 10.51 10.08
C SER A 127 20.23 11.08 10.67
N LEU A 128 20.30 11.16 11.99
CA LEU A 128 21.51 11.54 12.71
C LEU A 128 22.54 10.39 12.73
N TYR A 129 22.10 9.20 13.13
CA TYR A 129 23.01 8.08 13.42
C TYR A 129 23.39 7.25 12.20
N GLU A 130 22.73 7.40 11.07
CA GLU A 130 23.13 6.77 9.80
C GLU A 130 24.34 7.48 9.17
N HIS A 131 24.67 8.67 9.67
CA HIS A 131 25.82 9.48 9.27
C HIS A 131 26.80 9.71 10.42
N GLY A 132 27.15 8.64 11.16
CA GLY A 132 28.15 8.66 12.22
C GLY A 132 27.73 9.39 13.51
N GLY A 133 26.49 9.85 13.61
CA GLY A 133 25.96 10.48 14.82
C GLY A 133 26.41 11.92 15.08
N LYS A 134 27.16 12.55 14.17
CA LYS A 134 27.67 13.92 14.32
C LYS A 134 26.66 14.97 13.90
N GLU A 135 26.07 14.80 12.74
CA GLU A 135 25.09 15.72 12.18
C GLU A 135 23.98 14.96 11.44
N ARG A 136 22.84 15.63 11.27
CA ARG A 136 21.71 15.07 10.52
C ARG A 136 21.90 15.34 9.04
N LEU A 137 22.18 14.29 8.28
CA LEU A 137 22.30 14.33 6.83
C LEU A 137 21.21 13.48 6.17
N GLN A 138 21.21 13.45 4.84
CA GLN A 138 20.17 12.79 4.05
C GLN A 138 20.77 11.81 3.05
N THR A 139 20.05 10.73 2.79
CA THR A 139 20.19 9.87 1.62
C THR A 139 18.95 10.01 0.73
N HIS A 140 19.14 9.82 -0.58
CA HIS A 140 18.09 10.00 -1.59
C HIS A 140 17.98 8.78 -2.49
N SER A 141 16.81 8.60 -3.10
CA SER A 141 16.59 7.68 -4.21
C SER A 141 15.58 8.28 -5.18
N PHE A 142 15.86 8.18 -6.48
CA PHE A 142 14.98 8.64 -7.55
C PHE A 142 14.98 7.66 -8.70
N GLY A 143 13.81 7.36 -9.25
CA GLY A 143 13.70 6.54 -10.46
C GLY A 143 12.42 5.71 -10.54
N LEU A 144 12.42 4.78 -11.49
CA LEU A 144 11.34 3.84 -11.72
C LEU A 144 11.26 2.82 -10.57
N GLY A 145 10.04 2.57 -10.12
CA GLY A 145 9.74 1.50 -9.16
C GLY A 145 9.37 0.18 -9.81
N ASP A 146 8.74 -0.70 -9.03
CA ASP A 146 8.30 -2.01 -9.51
C ASP A 146 7.02 -1.87 -10.34
N ILE A 147 7.11 -2.20 -11.64
CA ILE A 147 6.00 -2.17 -12.59
C ILE A 147 4.99 -3.24 -12.23
N ARG A 148 3.69 -2.92 -12.40
CA ARG A 148 2.60 -3.87 -12.20
C ARG A 148 1.75 -4.00 -13.45
N LEU A 149 1.35 -5.23 -13.72
CA LEU A 149 0.46 -5.62 -14.81
C LEU A 149 -0.75 -6.30 -14.18
N THR A 150 -1.95 -5.77 -14.38
CA THR A 150 -3.15 -6.30 -13.74
C THR A 150 -4.29 -6.47 -14.76
N ALA A 151 -4.88 -7.67 -14.78
CA ALA A 151 -6.11 -7.94 -15.50
C ALA A 151 -7.30 -7.80 -14.54
N TYR A 152 -8.32 -7.06 -14.95
CA TYR A 152 -9.54 -6.84 -14.18
C TYR A 152 -10.76 -7.42 -14.87
N ALA A 153 -11.69 -7.93 -14.07
CA ALA A 153 -12.98 -8.41 -14.52
C ALA A 153 -14.10 -7.91 -13.61
N TRP A 154 -15.15 -7.32 -14.19
CA TRP A 154 -16.40 -7.08 -13.49
C TRP A 154 -17.20 -8.38 -13.37
N LEU A 155 -17.61 -8.77 -12.16
CA LEU A 155 -18.39 -10.00 -11.93
C LEU A 155 -19.77 -9.92 -12.55
N LEU A 156 -20.39 -8.74 -12.49
CA LEU A 156 -21.66 -8.48 -13.17
C LEU A 156 -21.39 -7.60 -14.39
N ASN A 157 -22.25 -7.71 -15.41
CA ASN A 157 -22.17 -6.82 -16.56
C ASN A 157 -22.50 -5.37 -16.14
N PRO A 158 -21.58 -4.41 -16.21
CA PRO A 158 -21.80 -3.03 -15.74
C PRO A 158 -23.01 -2.36 -16.39
N ALA A 159 -23.30 -2.64 -17.66
CA ALA A 159 -24.47 -2.10 -18.34
C ALA A 159 -25.81 -2.54 -17.73
N LYS A 160 -25.84 -3.66 -16.99
CA LYS A 160 -27.02 -4.21 -16.32
C LYS A 160 -26.98 -3.99 -14.80
N ALA A 161 -25.82 -3.94 -14.22
CA ALA A 161 -25.60 -3.83 -12.77
C ALA A 161 -25.43 -2.38 -12.32
N ARG A 162 -26.46 -1.53 -12.56
CA ARG A 162 -26.40 -0.09 -12.32
C ARG A 162 -26.29 0.31 -10.84
N ARG A 163 -26.77 -0.53 -9.90
CA ARG A 163 -26.75 -0.21 -8.47
C ARG A 163 -25.47 -0.61 -7.78
N GLY A 164 -24.81 -1.63 -8.24
CA GLY A 164 -23.61 -2.11 -7.58
C GLY A 164 -22.94 -3.21 -8.36
N ASN A 165 -21.62 -3.31 -8.21
CA ASN A 165 -20.82 -4.33 -8.88
C ASN A 165 -19.58 -4.66 -8.06
N ILE A 166 -18.92 -5.74 -8.42
CA ILE A 166 -17.66 -6.18 -7.87
C ILE A 166 -16.69 -6.36 -9.04
N GLN A 167 -15.57 -5.69 -8.96
CA GLN A 167 -14.43 -5.88 -9.86
C GLN A 167 -13.39 -6.73 -9.14
N VAL A 168 -12.87 -7.75 -9.79
CA VAL A 168 -11.73 -8.53 -9.33
C VAL A 168 -10.54 -8.25 -10.22
N GLY A 169 -9.36 -8.15 -9.61
CA GLY A 169 -8.08 -7.95 -10.30
C GLY A 169 -7.10 -9.05 -9.91
N LEU A 170 -6.38 -9.55 -10.90
CA LEU A 170 -5.24 -10.43 -10.71
C LEU A 170 -4.07 -9.88 -11.50
N GLY A 171 -2.94 -9.69 -10.83
CA GLY A 171 -1.79 -9.05 -11.45
C GLY A 171 -0.46 -9.67 -11.03
N ILE A 172 0.58 -9.14 -11.65
CA ILE A 172 1.97 -9.45 -11.35
C ILE A 172 2.74 -8.14 -11.13
N LYS A 173 3.53 -8.09 -10.06
CA LYS A 173 4.52 -7.07 -9.80
C LYS A 173 5.87 -7.58 -10.30
N LEU A 174 6.54 -6.80 -11.12
CA LEU A 174 7.86 -7.11 -11.68
C LEU A 174 8.94 -6.34 -10.89
N PRO A 175 10.09 -6.95 -10.58
CA PRO A 175 11.17 -6.32 -9.82
C PRO A 175 12.00 -5.38 -10.72
N THR A 176 11.38 -4.37 -11.29
CA THR A 176 11.99 -3.40 -12.20
C THR A 176 12.63 -2.22 -11.51
N GLY A 177 12.16 -1.90 -10.29
CA GLY A 177 12.77 -0.88 -9.45
C GLY A 177 14.10 -1.33 -8.88
N SER A 178 15.05 -0.41 -8.78
CA SER A 178 16.33 -0.71 -8.10
C SER A 178 16.07 -1.04 -6.63
N TYR A 179 16.32 -2.27 -6.24
CA TYR A 179 16.23 -2.73 -4.85
C TYR A 179 17.57 -2.68 -4.10
N ASN A 180 18.64 -2.28 -4.79
CA ASN A 180 19.95 -1.99 -4.25
C ASN A 180 20.39 -0.59 -4.68
N TYR A 181 19.48 0.39 -4.56
CA TYR A 181 19.82 1.79 -4.81
C TYR A 181 20.80 2.25 -3.73
N GLN A 182 21.88 2.93 -4.15
CA GLN A 182 22.95 3.33 -3.25
C GLN A 182 23.09 4.84 -3.18
N ASP A 183 23.51 5.33 -2.01
CA ASP A 183 23.87 6.72 -1.76
C ASP A 183 25.02 6.80 -0.74
N TYR A 184 25.55 7.98 -0.50
CA TYR A 184 26.67 8.19 0.40
C TYR A 184 26.20 8.38 1.85
N PHE A 185 26.84 7.60 2.74
CA PHE A 185 26.76 7.76 4.18
C PHE A 185 28.03 8.46 4.68
N TYR A 186 27.87 9.60 5.34
CA TYR A 186 28.95 10.46 5.80
C TYR A 186 29.39 10.08 7.21
N HIS A 187 30.64 10.34 7.56
CA HIS A 187 31.21 10.08 8.89
C HIS A 187 31.13 8.61 9.33
N THR A 188 31.05 7.66 8.40
CA THR A 188 30.84 6.24 8.68
C THR A 188 32.09 5.40 8.56
N ALA A 189 33.15 5.90 7.89
CA ALA A 189 34.43 5.23 7.73
C ALA A 189 35.53 5.85 8.59
N ALA A 190 36.70 5.19 8.62
CA ALA A 190 37.90 5.75 9.23
C ALA A 190 38.24 7.10 8.60
N ASN A 191 38.83 8.01 9.39
CA ASN A 191 39.19 9.37 8.98
C ASN A 191 38.01 10.24 8.51
N ASP A 192 36.81 9.96 9.05
CA ASP A 192 35.60 10.76 8.75
C ASP A 192 35.14 10.69 7.29
N ALA A 193 35.60 9.69 6.54
CA ALA A 193 35.26 9.51 5.15
C ALA A 193 33.80 9.06 4.96
N ARG A 194 33.25 9.31 3.77
CA ARG A 194 31.94 8.81 3.35
C ARG A 194 32.04 7.40 2.78
N THR A 195 31.00 6.61 2.96
CA THR A 195 30.87 5.25 2.41
C THR A 195 29.69 5.19 1.47
N LEU A 196 29.87 4.63 0.28
CA LEU A 196 28.78 4.31 -0.63
C LEU A 196 28.12 3.00 -0.17
N GLY A 197 26.78 2.99 -0.06
CA GLY A 197 26.07 1.79 0.34
C GLY A 197 24.58 1.83 0.03
N PRO A 198 23.87 0.68 0.18
CA PRO A 198 22.45 0.62 -0.08
C PRO A 198 21.69 1.55 0.87
N VAL A 199 20.78 2.34 0.32
CA VAL A 199 19.88 3.17 1.12
C VAL A 199 18.93 2.29 1.93
N ASP A 200 18.32 2.86 2.98
CA ASP A 200 17.38 2.12 3.83
C ASP A 200 16.21 1.53 3.01
N GLN A 201 15.72 0.37 3.43
CA GLN A 201 14.60 -0.33 2.80
C GLN A 201 13.39 0.57 2.54
N SER A 202 13.14 1.56 3.42
CA SER A 202 11.99 2.45 3.31
C SER A 202 12.04 3.39 2.10
N ILE A 203 13.22 3.64 1.54
CA ILE A 203 13.43 4.50 0.38
C ILE A 203 14.03 3.77 -0.82
N GLN A 204 14.15 2.44 -0.82
CA GLN A 204 14.50 1.66 -2.01
C GLN A 204 13.41 1.84 -3.09
N LEU A 205 13.77 1.86 -4.37
CA LEU A 205 12.82 2.04 -5.48
C LEU A 205 12.00 0.78 -5.74
N GLY A 206 12.58 -0.41 -5.54
CA GLY A 206 11.94 -1.72 -5.59
C GLY A 206 12.24 -2.55 -4.35
N ASP A 207 11.65 -3.72 -4.25
CA ASP A 207 11.95 -4.70 -3.20
C ASP A 207 12.77 -5.91 -3.71
N GLY A 208 12.90 -6.03 -5.04
CA GLY A 208 13.67 -7.10 -5.69
C GLY A 208 12.90 -8.42 -5.85
N GLY A 209 11.62 -8.48 -5.51
CA GLY A 209 10.78 -9.66 -5.66
C GLY A 209 9.74 -9.54 -6.78
N THR A 210 9.54 -10.61 -7.53
CA THR A 210 8.33 -10.78 -8.32
C THR A 210 7.19 -11.14 -7.39
N GLY A 211 6.05 -10.45 -7.51
CA GLY A 211 4.89 -10.67 -6.64
C GLY A 211 3.61 -10.89 -7.44
N ILE A 212 2.64 -11.52 -6.80
CA ILE A 212 1.28 -11.67 -7.34
C ILE A 212 0.37 -10.69 -6.60
N THR A 213 -0.38 -9.88 -7.34
CA THR A 213 -1.36 -8.94 -6.76
C THR A 213 -2.77 -9.48 -6.94
N THR A 214 -3.56 -9.40 -5.88
CA THR A 214 -5.00 -9.68 -5.92
C THR A 214 -5.75 -8.43 -5.46
N GLU A 215 -6.78 -8.06 -6.21
CA GLU A 215 -7.57 -6.87 -5.95
C GLU A 215 -9.06 -7.18 -5.98
N ILE A 216 -9.81 -6.56 -5.11
CA ILE A 216 -11.28 -6.57 -5.14
C ILE A 216 -11.73 -5.14 -4.93
N ASN A 217 -12.51 -4.63 -5.88
CA ASN A 217 -13.14 -3.33 -5.79
C ASN A 217 -14.65 -3.49 -5.88
N THR A 218 -15.38 -2.81 -5.02
CA THR A 218 -16.84 -2.93 -4.99
C THR A 218 -17.49 -1.58 -4.70
N TYR A 219 -18.67 -1.40 -5.25
CA TYR A 219 -19.52 -0.27 -4.92
C TYR A 219 -21.00 -0.72 -4.87
N TYR A 220 -21.82 0.03 -4.11
CA TYR A 220 -23.24 -0.14 -4.11
C TYR A 220 -23.94 1.21 -3.88
N ASN A 221 -24.75 1.63 -4.85
CA ASN A 221 -25.51 2.88 -4.83
C ASN A 221 -26.93 2.64 -4.34
N PHE A 222 -27.26 3.17 -3.17
CA PHE A 222 -28.64 3.14 -2.62
C PHE A 222 -29.56 4.09 -3.38
N THR A 223 -29.02 5.25 -3.73
CA THR A 223 -29.69 6.31 -4.49
C THR A 223 -28.78 6.78 -5.63
N GLN A 224 -29.23 7.76 -6.41
CA GLN A 224 -28.39 8.43 -7.43
C GLN A 224 -27.26 9.28 -6.82
N HIS A 225 -27.36 9.61 -5.52
CA HIS A 225 -26.44 10.49 -4.84
C HIS A 225 -25.60 9.78 -3.77
N PHE A 226 -26.12 8.72 -3.16
CA PHE A 226 -25.50 8.07 -2.02
C PHE A 226 -25.17 6.62 -2.31
N GLY A 227 -23.92 6.26 -2.04
CA GLY A 227 -23.40 4.91 -2.20
C GLY A 227 -22.37 4.53 -1.15
N LEU A 228 -22.02 3.25 -1.15
CA LEU A 228 -20.90 2.69 -0.40
C LEU A 228 -19.86 2.16 -1.38
N TYR A 229 -18.63 2.17 -0.95
CA TYR A 229 -17.52 1.55 -1.68
C TYR A 229 -16.66 0.70 -0.76
N GLY A 230 -15.96 -0.25 -1.34
CA GLY A 230 -14.97 -1.07 -0.66
C GLY A 230 -13.84 -1.45 -1.61
N GLY A 231 -12.64 -1.63 -1.06
CA GLY A 231 -11.47 -2.06 -1.78
C GLY A 231 -10.60 -2.97 -0.94
N PHE A 232 -10.05 -3.99 -1.57
CA PHE A 232 -9.08 -4.92 -1.01
C PHE A 232 -7.92 -5.04 -1.99
N TYR A 233 -6.71 -5.04 -1.47
CA TYR A 233 -5.47 -5.28 -2.20
C TYR A 233 -4.58 -6.18 -1.38
N TYR A 234 -4.01 -7.20 -2.00
CA TYR A 234 -3.00 -8.05 -1.42
C TYR A 234 -1.88 -8.29 -2.44
N LEU A 235 -0.64 -8.02 -2.04
CA LEU A 235 0.57 -8.41 -2.75
C LEU A 235 1.19 -9.60 -2.04
N ILE A 236 1.27 -10.73 -2.73
CA ILE A 236 1.98 -11.95 -2.30
C ILE A 236 3.39 -11.87 -2.87
N SER A 237 4.40 -11.94 -2.02
CA SER A 237 5.81 -11.89 -2.38
C SER A 237 6.50 -13.21 -2.03
N PRO A 238 6.66 -14.15 -2.98
CA PRO A 238 7.26 -15.47 -2.69
C PRO A 238 8.74 -15.43 -2.34
N ARG A 239 9.43 -14.34 -2.69
CA ARG A 239 10.84 -14.14 -2.35
C ARG A 239 10.97 -13.65 -0.92
N GLU A 240 11.68 -14.40 -0.06
CA GLU A 240 11.85 -14.05 1.35
C GLU A 240 12.77 -12.84 1.57
N GLN A 241 13.95 -12.84 0.93
CA GLN A 241 15.00 -11.81 1.06
C GLN A 241 15.56 -11.43 -0.31
N ASN A 242 15.97 -10.17 -0.46
CA ASN A 242 16.51 -9.70 -1.75
C ASN A 242 18.04 -9.76 -1.88
N GLY A 243 18.75 -10.18 -0.84
CA GLY A 243 20.21 -10.28 -0.83
C GLY A 243 20.93 -8.96 -0.54
N VAL A 244 20.22 -7.86 -0.30
CA VAL A 244 20.83 -6.55 -0.01
C VAL A 244 21.00 -6.38 1.50
N SER A 245 22.20 -5.94 1.91
CA SER A 245 22.51 -5.68 3.31
C SER A 245 21.67 -4.54 3.89
N SER A 246 21.14 -4.75 5.08
CA SER A 246 20.45 -3.70 5.86
C SER A 246 21.43 -2.73 6.55
N ALA A 247 22.73 -2.97 6.47
CA ALA A 247 23.76 -2.25 7.20
C ALA A 247 24.21 -0.92 6.55
N ARG A 248 23.61 -0.51 5.43
CA ARG A 248 23.77 0.83 4.81
C ARG A 248 25.23 1.20 4.56
N GLY A 249 25.95 0.33 3.84
CA GLY A 249 27.37 0.53 3.51
C GLY A 249 28.36 0.18 4.63
N SER A 250 27.89 -0.20 5.82
CA SER A 250 28.72 -0.75 6.89
C SER A 250 28.66 -2.29 6.93
N VAL A 251 29.47 -2.90 7.79
CA VAL A 251 29.40 -4.34 8.08
C VAL A 251 28.21 -4.60 8.98
N PRO A 252 27.37 -5.62 8.70
CA PRO A 252 26.29 -6.00 9.58
C PRO A 252 26.79 -6.32 11.01
N SER A 253 26.07 -5.86 12.03
CA SER A 253 26.44 -6.17 13.40
C SER A 253 26.24 -7.67 13.68
N THR A 254 27.01 -8.21 14.64
CA THR A 254 26.89 -9.61 15.09
C THR A 254 25.45 -9.94 15.51
N LYS A 255 24.78 -8.96 16.13
CA LYS A 255 23.36 -9.10 16.51
C LYS A 255 22.44 -9.22 15.28
N ALA A 256 22.68 -8.41 14.26
CA ALA A 256 21.86 -8.45 13.03
C ALA A 256 22.03 -9.77 12.29
N VAL A 257 23.24 -10.31 12.23
CA VAL A 257 23.53 -11.63 11.66
C VAL A 257 22.86 -12.72 12.51
N ALA A 258 22.99 -12.68 13.84
CA ALA A 258 22.46 -13.70 14.75
C ALA A 258 20.91 -13.79 14.70
N ASN A 259 20.21 -12.67 14.48
CA ASN A 259 18.76 -12.64 14.40
C ASN A 259 18.20 -12.61 12.98
N GLY A 260 19.08 -12.66 11.95
CA GLY A 260 18.67 -12.70 10.53
C GLY A 260 18.16 -11.36 9.99
N SER A 261 18.51 -10.21 10.61
CA SER A 261 18.12 -8.88 10.13
C SER A 261 19.20 -8.17 9.31
N ASP A 262 20.27 -8.86 8.96
CA ASP A 262 21.37 -8.33 8.15
C ASP A 262 21.06 -8.16 6.67
N VAL A 263 20.03 -8.84 6.16
CA VAL A 263 19.54 -8.77 4.78
C VAL A 263 18.10 -8.25 4.74
N MET A 264 17.78 -7.42 3.75
CA MET A 264 16.43 -6.87 3.56
C MET A 264 15.45 -7.95 3.08
N SER A 265 14.28 -8.02 3.71
CA SER A 265 13.18 -8.91 3.31
C SER A 265 12.36 -8.34 2.14
N VAL A 266 11.58 -9.20 1.49
CA VAL A 266 10.62 -8.85 0.43
C VAL A 266 9.20 -9.18 0.93
N PRO A 267 8.58 -8.30 1.74
CA PRO A 267 7.36 -8.64 2.46
C PRO A 267 6.11 -8.54 1.59
N ASP A 268 5.09 -9.31 1.98
CA ASP A 268 3.71 -9.12 1.53
C ASP A 268 3.18 -7.74 1.91
N GLN A 269 2.11 -7.29 1.22
CA GLN A 269 1.44 -6.02 1.52
C GLN A 269 -0.07 -6.21 1.47
N VAL A 270 -0.78 -5.60 2.41
CA VAL A 270 -2.24 -5.67 2.51
C VAL A 270 -2.83 -4.28 2.64
N MET A 271 -3.89 -4.01 1.90
CA MET A 271 -4.72 -2.82 2.11
C MET A 271 -6.19 -3.19 2.03
N ILE A 272 -6.96 -2.65 2.96
CA ILE A 272 -8.42 -2.73 2.97
C ILE A 272 -8.94 -1.31 3.15
N ARG A 273 -9.92 -0.92 2.37
CA ARG A 273 -10.63 0.34 2.58
C ARG A 273 -12.11 0.18 2.35
N GLY A 274 -12.89 1.05 2.96
CA GLY A 274 -14.33 1.10 2.75
C GLY A 274 -14.91 2.38 3.30
N GLY A 275 -15.99 2.82 2.70
CA GLY A 275 -16.62 4.07 3.08
C GLY A 275 -17.90 4.36 2.33
N ALA A 276 -18.40 5.57 2.53
CA ALA A 276 -19.57 6.11 1.86
C ALA A 276 -19.17 7.24 0.93
N SER A 277 -19.94 7.43 -0.13
CA SER A 277 -19.81 8.53 -1.08
C SER A 277 -21.14 9.25 -1.27
N TYR A 278 -21.07 10.57 -1.51
CA TYR A 278 -22.21 11.42 -1.79
C TYR A 278 -21.93 12.35 -2.96
N GLY A 279 -22.73 12.17 -4.03
CA GLY A 279 -22.58 12.92 -5.28
C GLY A 279 -23.50 14.15 -5.32
N ILE A 280 -22.92 15.31 -5.65
CA ILE A 280 -23.64 16.57 -5.88
C ILE A 280 -23.13 17.18 -7.19
N SER A 281 -23.98 17.22 -8.22
CA SER A 281 -23.61 17.74 -9.54
C SER A 281 -22.38 17.03 -10.12
N LYS A 282 -21.25 17.69 -10.23
CA LYS A 282 -19.98 17.15 -10.74
C LYS A 282 -19.03 16.69 -9.63
N PHE A 283 -19.40 16.87 -8.37
CA PHE A 283 -18.58 16.50 -7.23
C PHE A 283 -19.10 15.23 -6.55
N ASP A 284 -18.16 14.39 -6.15
CA ASP A 284 -18.39 13.28 -5.23
C ASP A 284 -17.51 13.46 -4.01
N PHE A 285 -18.13 13.53 -2.86
CA PHE A 285 -17.47 13.55 -1.57
C PHE A 285 -17.48 12.14 -1.00
N SER A 286 -16.36 11.71 -0.46
CA SER A 286 -16.24 10.40 0.18
C SER A 286 -15.66 10.52 1.58
N ALA A 287 -16.07 9.60 2.44
CA ALA A 287 -15.47 9.41 3.75
C ALA A 287 -15.44 7.92 4.07
N GLY A 288 -14.28 7.44 4.50
CA GLY A 288 -14.08 6.03 4.76
C GLY A 288 -12.99 5.75 5.79
N VAL A 289 -12.72 4.48 5.95
CA VAL A 289 -11.63 3.95 6.77
C VAL A 289 -10.71 3.16 5.85
N ARG A 290 -9.41 3.34 6.06
CA ARG A 290 -8.35 2.64 5.35
C ARG A 290 -7.44 1.93 6.35
N TYR A 291 -7.19 0.66 6.09
CA TYR A 291 -6.24 -0.18 6.80
C TYR A 291 -5.10 -0.53 5.84
N GLU A 292 -3.87 -0.23 6.22
CA GLU A 292 -2.66 -0.58 5.48
C GLU A 292 -1.73 -1.39 6.37
N CYS A 293 -1.14 -2.43 5.81
CA CYS A 293 -0.47 -3.46 6.55
C CYS A 293 0.69 -4.08 5.77
N LEU A 294 1.83 -4.21 6.43
CA LEU A 294 2.91 -5.14 6.04
C LEU A 294 2.96 -6.27 7.10
N PRO A 295 2.64 -7.53 6.79
CA PRO A 295 2.51 -8.59 7.78
C PRO A 295 3.85 -9.01 8.40
N VAL A 296 3.80 -9.54 9.62
CA VAL A 296 4.97 -10.17 10.28
C VAL A 296 5.39 -11.40 9.51
N HIS A 297 4.39 -12.17 9.06
CA HIS A 297 4.56 -13.39 8.28
C HIS A 297 3.89 -13.25 6.92
N ASP A 298 4.59 -13.66 5.89
CA ASP A 298 4.10 -13.71 4.52
C ASP A 298 3.29 -14.99 4.31
N LEU A 299 2.39 -14.98 3.33
CA LEU A 299 1.61 -16.18 2.98
C LEU A 299 2.49 -17.26 2.37
N VAL A 300 3.50 -16.86 1.59
CA VAL A 300 4.37 -17.78 0.84
C VAL A 300 5.80 -17.24 0.88
N GLY A 301 6.80 -18.11 0.88
CA GLY A 301 8.20 -17.79 0.65
C GLY A 301 9.04 -17.56 1.90
N GLY A 302 8.45 -17.48 3.08
CA GLY A 302 9.18 -17.22 4.32
C GLY A 302 9.15 -15.75 4.74
N SER A 303 9.65 -15.46 5.96
CA SER A 303 9.47 -14.16 6.60
C SER A 303 10.71 -13.65 7.33
N ASN A 304 11.86 -14.26 7.04
CA ASN A 304 13.14 -13.81 7.56
C ASN A 304 13.61 -12.53 6.86
N GLY A 305 14.60 -11.90 7.46
CA GLY A 305 15.18 -10.67 6.95
C GLY A 305 14.64 -9.42 7.64
N PHE A 306 15.32 -8.34 7.34
CA PHE A 306 15.00 -7.04 7.90
C PHE A 306 13.69 -6.50 7.33
N ARG A 307 12.71 -6.30 8.19
CA ARG A 307 11.45 -5.61 7.91
C ARG A 307 10.95 -4.90 9.16
N ARG A 308 10.08 -3.94 8.97
CA ARG A 308 9.44 -3.20 10.06
C ARG A 308 7.94 -3.51 10.05
N PRO A 309 7.47 -4.62 10.66
CA PRO A 309 6.06 -5.03 10.70
C PRO A 309 5.13 -4.11 11.52
N GLY A 310 3.85 -3.97 11.10
CA GLY A 310 2.85 -3.16 11.79
C GLY A 310 1.72 -2.69 10.86
N TYR A 311 0.80 -1.85 11.33
CA TYR A 311 -0.33 -1.36 10.55
C TYR A 311 -0.69 0.09 10.87
N ILE A 312 -1.42 0.70 9.92
CA ILE A 312 -2.06 2.00 10.08
C ILE A 312 -3.56 1.83 9.82
N ILE A 313 -4.38 2.40 10.70
CA ILE A 313 -5.80 2.64 10.46
C ILE A 313 -5.96 4.15 10.28
N SER A 314 -6.54 4.55 9.16
CA SER A 314 -6.74 5.96 8.80
C SER A 314 -8.20 6.26 8.54
N ALA A 315 -8.65 7.47 8.90
CA ALA A 315 -9.84 8.06 8.28
C ALA A 315 -9.43 8.59 6.90
N GLU A 316 -10.22 8.30 5.87
CA GLU A 316 -9.92 8.66 4.48
C GLU A 316 -11.02 9.55 3.90
N PRO A 317 -11.03 10.87 4.16
CA PRO A 317 -11.85 11.81 3.41
C PRO A 317 -11.33 11.94 1.98
N GLY A 318 -12.24 12.18 1.04
CA GLY A 318 -11.92 12.36 -0.36
C GLY A 318 -12.93 13.22 -1.10
N VAL A 319 -12.48 13.73 -2.24
CA VAL A 319 -13.31 14.46 -3.19
C VAL A 319 -12.90 14.08 -4.61
N THR A 320 -13.89 13.89 -5.48
CA THR A 320 -13.70 13.69 -6.91
C THR A 320 -14.52 14.72 -7.67
N TYR A 321 -13.89 15.39 -8.62
CA TYR A 321 -14.55 16.27 -9.58
C TYR A 321 -14.61 15.59 -10.94
N ARG A 322 -15.82 15.39 -11.48
CA ARG A 322 -16.07 14.65 -12.71
C ARG A 322 -16.47 15.55 -13.87
N VAL A 323 -15.79 15.32 -15.01
CA VAL A 323 -16.12 15.87 -16.31
C VAL A 323 -16.22 14.71 -17.29
N LYS A 324 -16.92 14.91 -18.41
CA LYS A 324 -17.15 13.83 -19.40
C LYS A 324 -15.87 13.12 -19.88
N SER A 325 -14.76 13.86 -20.02
CA SER A 325 -13.49 13.35 -20.57
C SER A 325 -12.40 13.08 -19.52
N PHE A 326 -12.56 13.58 -18.29
CA PHE A 326 -11.59 13.37 -17.22
C PHE A 326 -12.24 13.46 -15.83
N SER A 327 -11.58 12.93 -14.83
CA SER A 327 -11.90 13.16 -13.42
C SER A 327 -10.64 13.56 -12.65
N ILE A 328 -10.78 14.48 -11.69
CA ILE A 328 -9.72 14.88 -10.76
C ILE A 328 -10.17 14.43 -9.37
N TYR A 329 -9.27 13.85 -8.61
CA TYR A 329 -9.59 13.38 -7.27
C TYR A 329 -8.49 13.73 -6.27
N ALA A 330 -8.89 13.82 -5.00
CA ALA A 330 -7.98 13.95 -3.88
C ALA A 330 -8.49 13.10 -2.71
N PHE A 331 -7.57 12.34 -2.07
CA PHE A 331 -7.82 11.56 -0.86
C PHE A 331 -6.72 11.84 0.14
N VAL A 332 -7.09 12.03 1.41
CA VAL A 332 -6.13 12.33 2.48
C VAL A 332 -6.36 11.37 3.65
N PRO A 333 -5.83 10.13 3.57
CA PRO A 333 -5.88 9.25 4.73
C PRO A 333 -5.10 9.86 5.89
N VAL A 334 -5.80 10.11 7.01
CA VAL A 334 -5.28 10.65 8.27
C VAL A 334 -5.21 9.51 9.27
N ALA A 335 -4.02 9.23 9.78
CA ALA A 335 -3.78 8.09 10.64
C ALA A 335 -4.40 8.27 12.04
N LEU A 336 -5.33 7.38 12.38
CA LEU A 336 -5.99 7.30 13.69
C LEU A 336 -5.25 6.38 14.64
N LYS A 337 -4.76 5.24 14.12
CA LYS A 337 -4.01 4.25 14.90
C LYS A 337 -2.80 3.78 14.13
N ARG A 338 -1.69 3.59 14.83
CA ARG A 338 -0.42 3.03 14.33
C ARG A 338 0.04 1.96 15.27
N ASP A 339 0.62 0.91 14.73
CA ASP A 339 1.17 -0.18 15.53
C ASP A 339 2.40 -0.76 14.81
N ARG A 340 3.57 -0.69 15.45
CA ARG A 340 4.78 -1.38 15.02
C ARG A 340 4.88 -2.71 15.77
N THR A 341 4.44 -3.78 15.11
CA THR A 341 4.45 -5.12 15.70
C THR A 341 5.86 -5.70 15.78
N GLN A 342 6.08 -6.71 16.63
CA GLN A 342 7.35 -7.41 16.73
C GLN A 342 7.64 -8.18 15.41
N SER A 343 8.81 -7.96 14.81
CA SER A 343 9.25 -8.67 13.59
C SER A 343 9.76 -10.09 13.92
N VAL A 344 9.99 -10.92 12.90
CA VAL A 344 10.66 -12.22 13.09
C VAL A 344 12.05 -12.06 13.71
N PRO A 345 12.94 -11.16 13.22
CA PRO A 345 14.20 -10.87 13.90
C PRO A 345 14.07 -10.35 15.33
N ASP A 346 13.04 -9.57 15.65
CA ASP A 346 12.79 -9.12 17.01
C ASP A 346 12.43 -10.31 17.92
N LYS A 347 11.64 -11.27 17.45
CA LYS A 347 11.29 -12.50 18.18
C LYS A 347 12.52 -13.37 18.40
N ILE A 348 13.32 -13.60 17.35
CA ILE A 348 14.58 -14.34 17.46
C ILE A 348 15.52 -13.69 18.50
N SER A 349 15.64 -12.35 18.48
CA SER A 349 16.42 -11.64 19.50
C SER A 349 15.86 -11.83 20.91
N THR A 350 14.53 -11.87 21.05
CA THR A 350 13.88 -12.14 22.35
C THR A 350 14.23 -13.54 22.85
N ASP A 351 14.14 -14.53 21.97
CA ASP A 351 14.42 -15.94 22.30
C ASP A 351 15.91 -16.16 22.65
N LEU A 352 16.82 -15.53 21.90
CA LEU A 352 18.26 -15.63 22.12
C LEU A 352 18.72 -14.96 23.42
N THR A 353 18.07 -13.86 23.83
CA THR A 353 18.52 -13.07 24.98
C THR A 353 17.69 -13.28 26.23
N GLY A 354 16.50 -13.87 26.13
CA GLY A 354 15.50 -13.95 27.19
C GLY A 354 14.86 -12.58 27.54
N VAL A 355 15.22 -11.50 26.81
CA VAL A 355 14.70 -10.15 27.02
C VAL A 355 13.81 -9.74 25.86
N TYR A 356 12.59 -9.31 26.16
CA TYR A 356 11.67 -8.84 25.13
C TYR A 356 12.30 -7.73 24.27
N THR A 357 12.42 -7.99 22.99
CA THR A 357 13.00 -7.08 21.99
C THR A 357 11.95 -6.69 20.95
N GLN A 358 11.82 -5.41 20.70
CA GLN A 358 10.96 -4.88 19.64
C GLN A 358 11.58 -3.60 19.07
N GLY A 359 11.82 -3.58 17.75
CA GLY A 359 12.30 -2.40 17.06
C GLY A 359 11.23 -1.33 16.91
N ASP A 360 11.65 -0.12 16.59
CA ASP A 360 10.76 0.98 16.25
C ASP A 360 10.61 1.17 14.72
N ALA A 361 9.63 1.98 14.35
CA ALA A 361 9.43 2.42 12.98
C ALA A 361 8.86 3.83 12.93
N ALA A 362 9.26 4.60 11.91
CA ALA A 362 8.73 5.93 11.65
C ALA A 362 7.42 5.86 10.86
N PHE A 363 6.38 6.56 11.33
CA PHE A 363 5.06 6.63 10.72
C PHE A 363 4.73 8.06 10.29
N ALA A 364 3.86 8.18 9.29
CA ALA A 364 3.25 9.44 8.87
C ALA A 364 1.99 9.76 9.69
N ASP A 365 1.63 11.03 9.75
CA ASP A 365 0.33 11.46 10.28
C ASP A 365 -0.76 11.38 9.23
N TYR A 366 -0.40 11.65 7.99
CA TYR A 366 -1.29 11.59 6.82
C TYR A 366 -0.50 11.31 5.56
N ALA A 367 -1.21 10.91 4.51
CA ALA A 367 -0.72 10.91 3.14
C ALA A 367 -1.66 11.77 2.27
N ILE A 368 -1.11 12.42 1.28
CA ILE A 368 -1.88 13.19 0.29
C ILE A 368 -1.83 12.40 -1.02
N ASN A 369 -3.00 12.09 -1.57
CA ASN A 369 -3.13 11.50 -2.89
C ASN A 369 -3.95 12.45 -3.75
N VAL A 370 -3.39 12.88 -4.88
CA VAL A 370 -4.07 13.74 -5.86
C VAL A 370 -3.83 13.14 -7.24
N GLY A 371 -4.89 12.96 -7.98
CA GLY A 371 -4.75 12.37 -9.31
C GLY A 371 -5.75 12.88 -10.32
N ILE A 372 -5.48 12.51 -11.56
CA ILE A 372 -6.33 12.79 -12.69
C ILE A 372 -6.43 11.53 -13.57
N THR A 373 -7.65 11.21 -13.98
CA THR A 373 -7.93 10.14 -14.93
C THR A 373 -8.50 10.71 -16.21
N PHE A 374 -7.87 10.44 -17.34
CA PHE A 374 -8.34 10.80 -18.67
C PHE A 374 -8.97 9.60 -19.36
N ARG A 375 -10.09 9.84 -20.07
CA ARG A 375 -10.74 8.87 -20.94
C ARG A 375 -10.38 9.16 -22.39
N ILE A 376 -9.72 8.22 -23.03
CA ILE A 376 -9.26 8.30 -24.42
C ILE A 376 -10.05 7.27 -25.22
N LYS A 377 -10.75 7.71 -26.25
CA LYS A 377 -11.54 6.84 -27.14
C LYS A 377 -10.68 6.19 -28.20
#